data_dd8d9b89cc76b6dbca9d88e5163518fa
#
_entry.id   dd8d9b89cc76b6dbca9d88e5163518fa
#
_cell.length_a   1.000
_cell.length_b   1.000
_cell.length_c   1.000
_cell.angle_alpha   90.00
_cell.angle_beta   90.00
_cell.angle_gamma   90.00
#
_symmetry.space_group_name_H-M   'P 1'
#
loop_
_entity.id
_entity.type
_entity.pdbx_description
1 polymer ?
#
loop_
_entity_poly.entity_id
_entity_poly.type
_entity_poly.pdbx_seq_one_letter_code
_entity_poly.pdbx_strand_id
1 'polypeptide(L)'
;VDKIIRDIEKHACNGILMSQNSGIALKYDWEINIHNNCVLVFLHNVEYNEDKIWSAIQIIDALYPIVQQQANLEHESITTDQLVELNREFQNIIVQKRKIIEQIEQSNKDVIREIGKLDIPTLATIIKSKFSQSEELTYKCPYCDFIGKNSRSLAAHKRSCIKIKNS
;
A
#
# COMPACT_ATOMS: atom_id res chain seq x y z
N VAL A 1 -3.28 14.15 27.32
CA VAL A 1 -2.86 13.10 28.28
C VAL A 1 -3.70 13.18 29.54
N ASP A 2 -3.80 14.31 30.23
CA ASP A 2 -4.46 14.45 31.54
C ASP A 2 -5.94 14.02 31.54
N LYS A 3 -6.65 14.17 30.42
CA LYS A 3 -8.05 13.75 30.33
C LYS A 3 -8.17 12.22 30.42
N ILE A 4 -7.36 11.48 29.64
CA ILE A 4 -7.43 10.01 29.64
C ILE A 4 -6.99 9.43 31.00
N ILE A 5 -6.03 10.06 31.66
CA ILE A 5 -5.61 9.66 33.02
C ILE A 5 -6.77 9.79 33.97
N ARG A 6 -7.48 10.93 33.99
CA ARG A 6 -8.68 11.14 34.82
C ARG A 6 -9.81 10.17 34.50
N ASP A 7 -10.00 9.83 33.22
CA ASP A 7 -11.03 8.88 32.81
C ASP A 7 -10.68 7.46 33.29
N ILE A 8 -9.42 7.06 33.23
CA ILE A 8 -8.91 5.79 33.78
C ILE A 8 -9.10 5.74 35.30
N GLU A 9 -8.74 6.79 36.01
CA GLU A 9 -8.93 6.88 37.47
C GLU A 9 -10.38 6.76 37.87
N LYS A 10 -11.26 7.42 37.12
CA LYS A 10 -12.69 7.44 37.40
C LYS A 10 -13.39 6.11 37.11
N HIS A 11 -12.97 5.43 36.05
CA HIS A 11 -13.66 4.24 35.55
C HIS A 11 -12.91 2.92 35.80
N ALA A 12 -11.70 2.98 36.36
CA ALA A 12 -10.83 1.82 36.60
C ALA A 12 -10.73 0.90 35.37
N CYS A 13 -10.46 1.47 34.20
CA CYS A 13 -10.42 0.77 32.92
C CYS A 13 -9.09 1.00 32.20
N ASN A 14 -8.71 0.04 31.35
CA ASN A 14 -7.59 0.22 30.43
C ASN A 14 -7.92 1.28 29.37
N GLY A 15 -6.88 1.89 28.77
CA GLY A 15 -7.09 2.96 27.80
C GLY A 15 -6.12 2.93 26.63
N ILE A 16 -6.60 3.39 25.48
CA ILE A 16 -5.77 3.68 24.30
C ILE A 16 -5.97 5.15 23.94
N LEU A 17 -4.89 5.92 23.97
CA LEU A 17 -4.87 7.28 23.44
C LEU A 17 -4.18 7.27 22.09
N MET A 18 -4.92 7.59 21.04
CA MET A 18 -4.39 7.59 19.68
C MET A 18 -4.50 8.94 18.99
N SER A 19 -3.50 9.26 18.18
CA SER A 19 -3.53 10.38 17.25
C SER A 19 -3.41 9.90 15.82
N GLN A 20 -4.29 10.37 14.93
CA GLN A 20 -4.32 9.91 13.53
C GLN A 20 -3.13 10.43 12.71
N ASN A 21 -2.87 11.73 12.79
CA ASN A 21 -1.94 12.40 11.86
C ASN A 21 -0.85 13.21 12.60
N SER A 22 -0.67 13.00 13.89
CA SER A 22 0.29 13.78 14.68
C SER A 22 0.86 12.97 15.84
N GLY A 23 1.92 13.49 16.43
CA GLY A 23 2.42 12.99 17.72
C GLY A 23 1.54 13.41 18.90
N ILE A 24 1.63 12.69 19.99
CA ILE A 24 1.10 13.05 21.30
C ILE A 24 2.25 13.69 22.09
N ALA A 25 2.05 14.89 22.62
CA ALA A 25 3.11 15.62 23.31
C ALA A 25 3.73 14.81 24.46
N LEU A 26 5.06 14.77 24.52
CA LEU A 26 5.86 14.08 25.53
C LEU A 26 5.67 12.56 25.53
N LYS A 27 5.24 11.95 24.42
CA LYS A 27 5.09 10.52 24.25
C LYS A 27 5.86 10.02 23.03
N TYR A 28 6.29 8.76 23.07
CA TYR A 28 6.89 8.06 21.94
C TYR A 28 5.82 7.62 20.94
N ASP A 29 6.22 7.21 19.72
CA ASP A 29 5.32 6.67 18.68
C ASP A 29 4.42 5.55 19.20
N TRP A 30 4.98 4.73 20.06
CA TRP A 30 4.30 3.74 20.88
C TRP A 30 4.83 3.85 22.29
N GLU A 31 3.94 3.97 23.25
CA GLU A 31 4.34 3.98 24.66
C GLU A 31 3.28 3.27 25.49
N ILE A 32 3.75 2.41 26.38
CA ILE A 32 2.92 1.66 27.32
C ILE A 32 3.19 2.23 28.70
N ASN A 33 2.13 2.59 29.39
CA ASN A 33 2.17 3.03 30.79
C ASN A 33 1.21 2.19 31.61
N ILE A 34 1.52 2.07 32.89
CA ILE A 34 0.63 1.49 33.89
C ILE A 34 0.24 2.59 34.87
N HIS A 35 -1.07 2.78 35.05
CA HIS A 35 -1.61 3.77 35.97
C HIS A 35 -2.78 3.18 36.76
N ASN A 36 -2.70 3.21 38.08
CA ASN A 36 -3.71 2.64 38.98
C ASN A 36 -4.13 1.20 38.60
N ASN A 37 -3.15 0.32 38.35
CA ASN A 37 -3.36 -1.06 37.88
C ASN A 37 -4.12 -1.21 36.56
N CYS A 38 -4.20 -0.14 35.79
CA CYS A 38 -4.74 -0.16 34.42
C CYS A 38 -3.61 0.06 33.41
N VAL A 39 -3.72 -0.59 32.26
CA VAL A 39 -2.77 -0.45 31.15
C VAL A 39 -3.23 0.69 30.25
N LEU A 40 -2.32 1.59 29.92
CA LEU A 40 -2.55 2.72 29.04
C LEU A 40 -1.55 2.68 27.87
N VAL A 41 -2.06 2.66 26.64
CA VAL A 41 -1.24 2.64 25.43
C VAL A 41 -1.41 3.95 24.66
N PHE A 42 -0.27 4.56 24.29
CA PHE A 42 -0.22 5.74 23.44
C PHE A 42 0.19 5.35 22.03
N LEU A 43 -0.54 5.83 21.02
CA LEU A 43 -0.29 5.58 19.60
C LEU A 43 -0.20 6.88 18.83
N HIS A 44 0.92 7.12 18.14
CA HIS A 44 1.09 8.25 17.24
C HIS A 44 0.83 7.86 15.78
N ASN A 45 0.40 8.82 14.97
CA ASN A 45 0.30 8.69 13.52
C ASN A 45 -0.34 7.35 13.12
N VAL A 46 -1.52 7.07 13.67
CA VAL A 46 -2.22 5.80 13.43
C VAL A 46 -2.61 5.67 11.96
N GLU A 47 -2.96 6.80 11.30
CA GLU A 47 -3.25 6.86 9.85
C GLU A 47 -4.32 5.85 9.42
N TYR A 48 -5.32 5.64 10.27
CA TYR A 48 -6.38 4.65 10.07
C TYR A 48 -5.87 3.20 9.91
N ASN A 49 -4.65 2.93 10.35
CA ASN A 49 -4.06 1.60 10.29
C ASN A 49 -4.65 0.72 11.41
N GLU A 50 -5.50 -0.22 11.01
CA GLU A 50 -6.18 -1.14 11.93
C GLU A 50 -5.21 -2.06 12.68
N ASP A 51 -4.09 -2.45 12.06
CA ASP A 51 -3.08 -3.30 12.71
C ASP A 51 -2.45 -2.62 13.91
N LYS A 52 -2.25 -1.29 13.87
CA LYS A 52 -1.75 -0.53 15.01
C LYS A 52 -2.73 -0.59 16.18
N ILE A 53 -4.01 -0.40 15.90
CA ILE A 53 -5.07 -0.41 16.92
C ILE A 53 -5.20 -1.82 17.50
N TRP A 54 -5.23 -2.83 16.63
CA TRP A 54 -5.33 -4.23 17.04
C TRP A 54 -4.15 -4.66 17.90
N SER A 55 -2.93 -4.25 17.54
CA SER A 55 -1.73 -4.52 18.34
C SER A 55 -1.81 -3.89 19.74
N ALA A 56 -2.36 -2.67 19.86
CA ALA A 56 -2.54 -2.04 21.16
C ALA A 56 -3.55 -2.79 22.05
N ILE A 57 -4.62 -3.30 21.47
CA ILE A 57 -5.60 -4.14 22.18
C ILE A 57 -4.93 -5.42 22.68
N GLN A 58 -4.16 -6.12 21.83
CA GLN A 58 -3.44 -7.33 22.21
C GLN A 58 -2.43 -7.08 23.33
N ILE A 59 -1.76 -5.94 23.33
CA ILE A 59 -0.84 -5.54 24.41
C ILE A 59 -1.61 -5.39 25.72
N ILE A 60 -2.75 -4.72 25.70
CA ILE A 60 -3.59 -4.56 26.89
C ILE A 60 -4.06 -5.93 27.41
N ASP A 61 -4.55 -6.79 26.51
CA ASP A 61 -5.04 -8.12 26.86
C ASP A 61 -3.93 -9.01 27.47
N ALA A 62 -2.69 -8.85 27.00
CA ALA A 62 -1.55 -9.59 27.53
C ALA A 62 -1.05 -9.06 28.89
N LEU A 63 -1.01 -7.73 29.06
CA LEU A 63 -0.45 -7.10 30.25
C LEU A 63 -1.44 -6.96 31.39
N TYR A 64 -2.71 -6.73 31.10
CA TYR A 64 -3.71 -6.48 32.13
C TYR A 64 -3.85 -7.60 33.18
N PRO A 65 -3.89 -8.90 32.82
CA PRO A 65 -3.92 -9.97 33.79
C PRO A 65 -2.67 -9.96 34.71
N ILE A 66 -1.51 -9.66 34.17
CA ILE A 66 -0.25 -9.60 34.94
C ILE A 66 -0.30 -8.47 35.98
N VAL A 67 -0.75 -7.28 35.50
CA VAL A 67 -0.90 -6.09 36.37
C VAL A 67 -1.91 -6.35 37.47
N GLN A 68 -3.03 -7.02 37.18
CA GLN A 68 -4.04 -7.36 38.21
C GLN A 68 -3.56 -8.41 39.21
N GLN A 69 -2.79 -9.42 38.75
CA GLN A 69 -2.19 -10.40 39.67
C GLN A 69 -1.21 -9.74 40.64
N GLN A 70 -0.40 -8.82 40.18
CA GLN A 70 0.58 -8.10 41.00
C GLN A 70 -0.10 -7.17 42.01
N ALA A 71 -1.23 -6.55 41.64
CA ALA A 71 -2.01 -5.72 42.55
C ALA A 71 -2.58 -6.52 43.77
N ASN A 72 -2.82 -7.82 43.59
CA ASN A 72 -3.40 -8.71 44.59
C ASN A 72 -2.33 -9.44 45.44
N LEU A 73 -1.09 -9.44 44.97
CA LEU A 73 0.04 -10.01 45.69
C LEU A 73 0.87 -8.82 46.20
N GLU A 74 1.20 -8.77 47.48
CA GLU A 74 2.12 -7.77 48.05
C GLU A 74 3.57 -7.87 47.47
N HIS A 75 3.70 -8.41 46.26
CA HIS A 75 4.93 -8.58 45.51
C HIS A 75 5.11 -7.49 44.44
N GLU A 76 6.37 -7.15 44.25
CA GLU A 76 6.92 -6.09 43.40
C GLU A 76 6.06 -5.78 42.14
N SER A 77 5.45 -4.61 42.17
CA SER A 77 4.81 -4.01 40.99
C SER A 77 5.84 -3.88 39.88
N ILE A 78 5.39 -3.97 38.62
CA ILE A 78 6.25 -3.66 37.46
C ILE A 78 6.95 -2.33 37.73
N THR A 79 8.26 -2.37 37.83
CA THR A 79 9.05 -1.19 38.18
C THR A 79 9.10 -0.24 36.97
N THR A 80 9.35 1.03 37.25
CA THR A 80 9.54 2.04 36.18
C THR A 80 10.64 1.61 35.21
N ASP A 81 11.72 1.00 35.69
CA ASP A 81 12.84 0.53 34.88
C ASP A 81 12.42 -0.61 33.94
N GLN A 82 11.62 -1.56 34.42
CA GLN A 82 11.06 -2.63 33.60
C GLN A 82 10.12 -2.11 32.53
N LEU A 83 9.32 -1.08 32.83
CA LEU A 83 8.45 -0.44 31.86
C LEU A 83 9.24 0.32 30.81
N VAL A 84 10.32 1.00 31.20
CA VAL A 84 11.23 1.68 30.27
C VAL A 84 11.87 0.65 29.33
N GLU A 85 12.34 -0.48 29.85
CA GLU A 85 12.94 -1.54 29.04
C GLU A 85 11.92 -2.16 28.08
N LEU A 86 10.71 -2.45 28.53
CA LEU A 86 9.62 -2.95 27.71
C LEU A 86 9.30 -1.97 26.55
N ASN A 87 9.20 -0.68 26.84
CA ASN A 87 8.96 0.34 25.82
C ASN A 87 10.12 0.39 24.83
N ARG A 88 11.36 0.26 25.27
CA ARG A 88 12.54 0.21 24.40
C ARG A 88 12.51 -0.99 23.45
N GLU A 89 12.17 -2.17 23.96
CA GLU A 89 12.04 -3.38 23.14
C GLU A 89 10.93 -3.24 22.11
N PHE A 90 9.78 -2.69 22.50
CA PHE A 90 8.68 -2.39 21.57
C PHE A 90 9.11 -1.44 20.45
N GLN A 91 9.81 -0.36 20.77
CA GLN A 91 10.33 0.57 19.76
C GLN A 91 11.26 -0.16 18.76
N ASN A 92 12.14 -1.01 19.26
CA ASN A 92 13.03 -1.80 18.43
C ASN A 92 12.27 -2.74 17.48
N ILE A 93 11.23 -3.42 17.98
CA ILE A 93 10.37 -4.31 17.15
C ILE A 93 9.66 -3.50 16.05
N ILE A 94 9.12 -2.33 16.37
CA ILE A 94 8.45 -1.47 15.41
C ILE A 94 9.42 -1.03 14.29
N VAL A 95 10.62 -0.61 14.67
CA VAL A 95 11.66 -0.22 13.70
C VAL A 95 12.06 -1.40 12.81
N GLN A 96 12.26 -2.58 13.40
CA GLN A 96 12.58 -3.79 12.64
C GLN A 96 11.46 -4.19 11.69
N LYS A 97 10.20 -4.17 12.16
CA LYS A 97 9.01 -4.45 11.32
C LYS A 97 8.96 -3.51 10.12
N ARG A 98 9.15 -2.21 10.32
CA ARG A 98 9.18 -1.21 9.23
C ARG A 98 10.27 -1.54 8.21
N LYS A 99 11.48 -1.81 8.69
CA LYS A 99 12.61 -2.19 7.83
C LYS A 99 12.32 -3.44 6.98
N ILE A 100 11.69 -4.45 7.56
CA ILE A 100 11.31 -5.67 6.84
C ILE A 100 10.27 -5.35 5.77
N ILE A 101 9.26 -4.54 6.07
CA ILE A 101 8.24 -4.12 5.10
C ILE A 101 8.89 -3.37 3.93
N GLU A 102 9.76 -2.41 4.21
CA GLU A 102 10.51 -1.66 3.18
C GLU A 102 11.35 -2.59 2.28
N GLN A 103 11.99 -3.59 2.86
CA GLN A 103 12.76 -4.59 2.11
C GLN A 103 11.87 -5.44 1.21
N ILE A 104 10.69 -5.87 1.69
CA ILE A 104 9.73 -6.63 0.90
C ILE A 104 9.20 -5.78 -0.26
N GLU A 105 8.83 -4.53 -0.01
CA GLU A 105 8.35 -3.61 -1.05
C GLU A 105 9.43 -3.36 -2.12
N GLN A 106 10.69 -3.18 -1.70
CA GLN A 106 11.78 -3.01 -2.65
C GLN A 106 12.01 -4.28 -3.47
N SER A 107 12.02 -5.44 -2.82
CA SER A 107 12.15 -6.74 -3.50
C SER A 107 11.03 -6.96 -4.52
N ASN A 108 9.79 -6.64 -4.17
CA ASN A 108 8.65 -6.75 -5.08
C ASN A 108 8.82 -5.83 -6.30
N LYS A 109 9.27 -4.58 -6.10
CA LYS A 109 9.55 -3.65 -7.21
C LYS A 109 10.63 -4.21 -8.15
N ASP A 110 11.67 -4.80 -7.58
CA ASP A 110 12.76 -5.39 -8.35
C ASP A 110 12.27 -6.60 -9.16
N VAL A 111 11.46 -7.49 -8.56
CA VAL A 111 10.85 -8.63 -9.28
C VAL A 111 9.95 -8.15 -10.42
N ILE A 112 9.09 -7.16 -10.20
CA ILE A 112 8.22 -6.59 -11.25
C ILE A 112 9.07 -6.01 -12.38
N ARG A 113 10.17 -5.32 -12.05
CA ARG A 113 11.10 -4.78 -13.04
C ARG A 113 11.76 -5.88 -13.87
N GLU A 114 12.19 -6.98 -13.25
CA GLU A 114 12.79 -8.11 -13.97
C GLU A 114 11.77 -8.83 -14.85
N ILE A 115 10.53 -9.03 -14.37
CA ILE A 115 9.44 -9.57 -15.19
C ILE A 115 9.18 -8.66 -16.42
N GLY A 116 9.22 -7.34 -16.24
CA GLY A 116 9.04 -6.38 -17.34
C GLY A 116 10.15 -6.42 -18.41
N LYS A 117 11.30 -7.01 -18.09
CA LYS A 117 12.40 -7.22 -19.06
C LYS A 117 12.25 -8.53 -19.85
N LEU A 118 11.32 -9.40 -19.46
CA LEU A 118 11.08 -10.64 -20.18
C LEU A 118 10.51 -10.30 -21.56
N ASP A 119 11.25 -10.60 -22.59
CA ASP A 119 10.85 -10.42 -23.99
C ASP A 119 10.76 -11.80 -24.65
N ILE A 120 9.85 -11.92 -25.62
CA ILE A 120 9.73 -13.10 -26.47
C ILE A 120 10.09 -12.68 -27.89
N PRO A 121 11.41 -12.63 -28.24
CA PRO A 121 11.88 -12.13 -29.52
C PRO A 121 11.25 -12.85 -30.71
N THR A 122 11.03 -14.16 -30.55
CA THR A 122 10.37 -14.99 -31.57
C THR A 122 8.94 -14.56 -31.83
N LEU A 123 8.17 -14.22 -30.77
CA LEU A 123 6.79 -13.72 -30.90
C LEU A 123 6.78 -12.35 -31.61
N ALA A 124 7.65 -11.44 -31.21
CA ALA A 124 7.78 -10.13 -31.86
C ALA A 124 8.12 -10.28 -33.37
N THR A 125 8.99 -11.21 -33.71
CA THR A 125 9.37 -11.51 -35.10
C THR A 125 8.18 -12.12 -35.88
N ILE A 126 7.44 -13.07 -35.28
CA ILE A 126 6.24 -13.67 -35.89
C ILE A 126 5.15 -12.61 -36.10
N ILE A 127 4.90 -11.75 -35.13
CA ILE A 127 3.94 -10.68 -35.25
C ILE A 127 4.34 -9.73 -36.37
N LYS A 128 5.59 -9.28 -36.42
CA LYS A 128 6.10 -8.44 -37.51
C LYS A 128 5.95 -9.12 -38.87
N SER A 129 6.37 -10.39 -39.00
CA SER A 129 6.27 -11.09 -40.28
C SER A 129 4.84 -11.33 -40.75
N LYS A 130 3.92 -11.59 -39.83
CA LYS A 130 2.51 -11.87 -40.19
C LYS A 130 1.67 -10.63 -40.41
N PHE A 131 1.95 -9.54 -39.65
CA PHE A 131 1.14 -8.34 -39.66
C PHE A 131 1.80 -7.14 -40.42
N SER A 132 3.11 -7.21 -40.71
CA SER A 132 3.75 -6.22 -41.58
C SER A 132 3.55 -6.52 -43.06
N GLN A 133 2.99 -7.68 -43.43
CA GLN A 133 2.44 -7.94 -44.74
C GLN A 133 0.95 -7.49 -44.83
N SER A 134 0.56 -6.42 -44.19
CA SER A 134 -0.53 -5.63 -44.80
C SER A 134 0.07 -5.06 -46.09
N GLU A 135 -0.14 -5.76 -47.20
CA GLU A 135 -0.04 -5.13 -48.50
C GLU A 135 -0.65 -3.74 -48.35
N GLU A 136 0.12 -2.70 -48.67
CA GLU A 136 -0.49 -1.40 -48.88
C GLU A 136 -1.58 -1.63 -49.91
N LEU A 137 -2.83 -1.72 -49.45
CA LEU A 137 -3.99 -1.77 -50.32
C LEU A 137 -3.97 -0.47 -51.10
N THR A 138 -3.20 -0.47 -52.21
CA THR A 138 -3.16 0.65 -53.11
C THR A 138 -4.50 0.69 -53.83
N TYR A 139 -5.37 1.58 -53.38
CA TYR A 139 -6.69 1.83 -53.99
C TYR A 139 -6.51 2.52 -55.33
N LYS A 140 -5.95 1.80 -56.30
CA LYS A 140 -5.66 2.30 -57.65
C LYS A 140 -6.86 2.10 -58.56
N CYS A 141 -7.17 3.11 -59.37
CA CYS A 141 -8.20 2.99 -60.38
C CYS A 141 -7.68 2.12 -61.56
N PRO A 142 -8.42 1.10 -61.99
CA PRO A 142 -7.97 0.26 -63.12
C PRO A 142 -8.03 0.97 -64.50
N TYR A 143 -8.64 2.13 -64.57
CA TYR A 143 -8.85 2.84 -65.83
C TYR A 143 -8.00 4.13 -66.01
N CYS A 144 -7.41 4.61 -64.86
CA CYS A 144 -6.56 5.79 -64.92
C CYS A 144 -5.56 5.72 -63.72
N ASP A 145 -4.63 6.67 -63.66
CA ASP A 145 -3.55 6.67 -62.67
C ASP A 145 -3.97 7.21 -61.28
N PHE A 146 -5.27 7.33 -61.00
CA PHE A 146 -5.75 7.80 -59.72
C PHE A 146 -5.48 6.75 -58.61
N ILE A 147 -4.89 7.20 -57.50
CA ILE A 147 -4.67 6.41 -56.29
C ILE A 147 -5.49 7.05 -55.15
N GLY A 148 -6.48 6.34 -54.68
CA GLY A 148 -7.32 6.76 -53.55
C GLY A 148 -6.66 6.48 -52.20
N LYS A 149 -6.94 7.32 -51.22
CA LYS A 149 -6.47 7.11 -49.83
C LYS A 149 -7.16 5.93 -49.11
N ASN A 150 -8.32 5.51 -49.59
CA ASN A 150 -9.12 4.41 -49.05
C ASN A 150 -10.13 3.92 -50.09
N SER A 151 -10.85 2.85 -49.80
CA SER A 151 -11.88 2.29 -50.69
C SER A 151 -13.00 3.27 -51.04
N ARG A 152 -13.40 4.16 -50.11
CA ARG A 152 -14.43 5.19 -50.37
C ARG A 152 -13.95 6.23 -51.38
N SER A 153 -12.70 6.67 -51.24
CA SER A 153 -12.07 7.62 -52.18
C SER A 153 -11.99 7.02 -53.58
N LEU A 154 -11.61 5.74 -53.70
CA LEU A 154 -11.61 5.04 -54.97
C LEU A 154 -13.03 4.88 -55.57
N ALA A 155 -14.02 4.54 -54.74
CA ALA A 155 -15.40 4.40 -55.17
C ALA A 155 -16.00 5.75 -55.64
N ALA A 156 -15.70 6.84 -54.94
CA ALA A 156 -16.11 8.20 -55.36
C ALA A 156 -15.48 8.58 -56.71
N HIS A 157 -14.18 8.33 -56.85
CA HIS A 157 -13.48 8.58 -58.11
C HIS A 157 -14.05 7.75 -59.26
N LYS A 158 -14.37 6.46 -59.10
CA LYS A 158 -14.96 5.61 -60.15
C LYS A 158 -16.27 6.17 -60.69
N ARG A 159 -17.09 6.85 -59.90
CA ARG A 159 -18.35 7.49 -60.33
C ARG A 159 -18.11 8.68 -61.26
N SER A 160 -16.98 9.34 -61.20
CA SER A 160 -16.62 10.53 -62.00
C SER A 160 -15.48 10.26 -62.98
N CYS A 161 -14.96 9.03 -63.03
CA CYS A 161 -13.86 8.72 -63.94
C CYS A 161 -14.27 8.81 -65.41
N ILE A 162 -13.67 9.73 -66.14
CA ILE A 162 -13.97 10.01 -67.52
C ILE A 162 -13.72 8.80 -68.43
N LYS A 163 -12.68 7.97 -68.11
CA LYS A 163 -12.35 6.78 -68.90
C LYS A 163 -13.37 5.65 -68.78
N ILE A 164 -14.13 5.60 -67.64
CA ILE A 164 -15.24 4.65 -67.51
C ILE A 164 -16.48 5.08 -68.26
N LYS A 165 -16.69 6.41 -68.41
CA LYS A 165 -17.86 6.94 -69.09
C LYS A 165 -17.74 6.89 -70.67
N ASN A 166 -16.53 6.69 -71.18
CA ASN A 166 -16.22 6.66 -72.61
C ASN A 166 -15.92 5.24 -73.11
N SER A 167 -16.10 4.21 -72.25
CA SER A 167 -16.05 2.79 -72.62
C SER A 167 -17.42 2.18 -72.60
#